data_8b7f824b9f85d49faa4a3fce56c26fe7
#
_entry.id   8b7f824b9f85d49faa4a3fce56c26fe7
#
_cell.length_a   1.000
_cell.length_b   1.000
_cell.length_c   1.000
_cell.angle_alpha   90.00
_cell.angle_beta   90.00
_cell.angle_gamma   90.00
#
_symmetry.space_group_name_H-M   'P 1'
#
loop_
_entity.id
_entity.type
_entity.pdbx_description
1 polymer ?
#
loop_
_entity_poly.entity_id
_entity_poly.type
_entity_poly.pdbx_seq_one_letter_code
_entity_poly.pdbx_strand_id
1 'polypeptide(L)'
;MPAYFLGMIHGINDEEAFGAYQHVAEPIIKKYGGKTVFVSSGVEAGDGDWSPLGISLVEFKNSDQARKWYNSPEYQAVIGQRLASTDSNTVFIDID
;
A
#
# COMPACT_ATOMS: atom_id res chain seq x y z
N MET A 1 -10.59 -4.21 16.70
CA MET A 1 -9.16 -4.56 16.50
C MET A 1 -8.69 -3.96 15.20
N PRO A 2 -7.54 -3.31 15.18
CA PRO A 2 -7.06 -2.70 13.94
C PRO A 2 -6.67 -3.76 12.91
N ALA A 3 -6.66 -3.34 11.67
CA ALA A 3 -6.13 -4.13 10.57
C ALA A 3 -5.16 -3.26 9.77
N TYR A 4 -4.22 -3.89 9.11
CA TYR A 4 -3.19 -3.19 8.37
C TYR A 4 -3.14 -3.68 6.93
N PHE A 5 -2.76 -2.78 6.04
CA PHE A 5 -2.42 -3.11 4.67
C PHE A 5 -0.95 -2.77 4.48
N LEU A 6 -0.14 -3.79 4.25
CA LEU A 6 1.30 -3.63 4.06
C LEU A 6 1.62 -3.75 2.58
N GLY A 7 2.23 -2.72 2.03
CA GLY A 7 2.69 -2.72 0.64
C GLY A 7 4.21 -2.77 0.59
N MET A 8 4.73 -3.62 -0.30
CA MET A 8 6.16 -3.80 -0.51
C MET A 8 6.47 -3.56 -1.97
N ILE A 9 7.32 -2.58 -2.25
CA ILE A 9 7.73 -2.22 -3.60
C ILE A 9 9.12 -2.81 -3.83
N HIS A 10 9.22 -3.75 -4.77
CA HIS A 10 10.48 -4.40 -5.10
C HIS A 10 11.20 -3.71 -6.25
N GLY A 11 10.44 -3.13 -7.17
CA GLY A 11 10.98 -2.40 -8.30
C GLY A 11 9.99 -1.38 -8.81
N ILE A 12 10.50 -0.30 -9.40
CA ILE A 12 9.69 0.74 -10.02
C ILE A 12 10.15 0.85 -11.46
N ASN A 13 9.23 0.60 -12.40
CA ASN A 13 9.55 0.69 -13.83
C ASN A 13 9.06 1.99 -14.47
N ASP A 14 8.29 2.78 -13.73
CA ASP A 14 7.80 4.10 -14.18
C ASP A 14 7.56 4.97 -12.95
N GLU A 15 8.58 5.76 -12.59
CA GLU A 15 8.54 6.58 -11.37
C GLU A 15 7.47 7.67 -11.43
N GLU A 16 7.25 8.24 -12.61
CA GLU A 16 6.23 9.28 -12.78
C GLU A 16 4.83 8.71 -12.55
N ALA A 17 4.55 7.56 -13.16
CA ALA A 17 3.24 6.90 -13.00
C ALA A 17 3.01 6.46 -11.56
N PHE A 18 4.05 5.95 -10.90
CA PHE A 18 3.92 5.53 -9.51
C PHE A 18 3.70 6.73 -8.58
N GLY A 19 4.39 7.85 -8.82
CA GLY A 19 4.17 9.09 -8.08
C GLY A 19 2.75 9.60 -8.25
N ALA A 20 2.22 9.56 -9.47
CA ALA A 20 0.84 9.96 -9.76
C ALA A 20 -0.15 9.05 -9.00
N TYR A 21 0.12 7.73 -8.98
CA TYR A 21 -0.70 6.79 -8.21
C TYR A 21 -0.72 7.16 -6.72
N GLN A 22 0.44 7.40 -6.12
CA GLN A 22 0.52 7.75 -4.70
C GLN A 22 -0.28 9.01 -4.38
N HIS A 23 -0.23 9.98 -5.26
CA HIS A 23 -0.94 11.26 -5.10
C HIS A 23 -2.45 11.07 -5.08
N VAL A 24 -3.00 10.23 -5.96
CA VAL A 24 -4.45 10.01 -6.02
C VAL A 24 -4.93 8.96 -5.01
N ALA A 25 -4.09 8.03 -4.61
CA ALA A 25 -4.46 6.97 -3.67
C ALA A 25 -4.63 7.50 -2.24
N GLU A 26 -3.81 8.44 -1.82
CA GLU A 26 -3.82 8.95 -0.44
C GLU A 26 -5.19 9.50 0.00
N PRO A 27 -5.85 10.39 -0.79
CA PRO A 27 -7.18 10.85 -0.42
C PRO A 27 -8.23 9.74 -0.34
N ILE A 28 -8.09 8.71 -1.18
CA ILE A 28 -9.03 7.58 -1.18
C ILE A 28 -8.85 6.76 0.10
N ILE A 29 -7.62 6.52 0.52
CA ILE A 29 -7.33 5.86 1.80
C ILE A 29 -7.99 6.59 2.94
N LYS A 30 -7.81 7.91 3.00
CA LYS A 30 -8.40 8.76 4.05
C LYS A 30 -9.93 8.72 4.03
N LYS A 31 -10.52 8.75 2.84
CA LYS A 31 -11.98 8.71 2.69
C LYS A 31 -12.57 7.46 3.34
N TYR A 32 -11.86 6.35 3.29
CA TYR A 32 -12.31 5.08 3.86
C TYR A 32 -11.78 4.82 5.27
N GLY A 33 -11.28 5.86 5.92
CA GLY A 33 -10.86 5.78 7.32
C GLY A 33 -9.47 5.21 7.54
N GLY A 34 -8.68 5.08 6.46
CA GLY A 34 -7.30 4.60 6.56
C GLY A 34 -6.36 5.70 7.00
N LYS A 35 -5.30 5.29 7.68
CA LYS A 35 -4.23 6.17 8.12
C LYS A 35 -2.91 5.57 7.70
N THR A 36 -2.13 6.31 6.92
CA THR A 36 -0.78 5.88 6.57
C THR A 36 0.10 6.03 7.81
N VAL A 37 0.55 4.90 8.34
CA VAL A 37 1.40 4.87 9.53
C VAL A 37 2.81 5.30 9.16
N PHE A 38 3.34 4.72 8.08
CA PHE A 38 4.62 5.15 7.52
C PHE A 38 4.75 4.74 6.05
N VAL A 39 5.63 5.44 5.36
CA VAL A 39 6.18 5.06 4.06
C VAL A 39 7.69 5.19 4.21
N SER A 40 8.42 4.14 3.89
CA SER A 40 9.86 4.14 4.07
C SER A 40 10.57 3.56 2.85
N SER A 41 11.64 4.21 2.42
CA SER A 41 12.59 3.67 1.45
C SER A 41 13.89 3.22 2.12
N GLY A 42 14.00 3.36 3.44
CA GLY A 42 15.17 2.93 4.21
C GLY A 42 15.05 1.50 4.68
N VAL A 43 14.86 0.57 3.75
CA VAL A 43 14.62 -0.84 4.04
C VAL A 43 15.92 -1.61 3.85
N GLU A 44 16.31 -2.37 4.89
CA GLU A 44 17.51 -3.18 4.88
C GLU A 44 17.18 -4.57 5.40
N ALA A 45 17.65 -5.60 4.71
CA ALA A 45 17.40 -6.97 5.14
C ALA A 45 18.11 -7.25 6.46
N GLY A 46 17.39 -7.86 7.41
CA GLY A 46 18.01 -8.38 8.63
C GLY A 46 18.62 -9.73 8.35
N ASP A 47 17.82 -10.65 7.87
CA ASP A 47 18.25 -11.99 7.47
C ASP A 47 17.73 -12.28 6.07
N GLY A 48 18.46 -13.11 5.34
CA GLY A 48 18.08 -13.48 3.99
C GLY A 48 18.37 -12.39 2.98
N ASP A 49 17.92 -12.60 1.75
CA ASP A 49 18.22 -11.71 0.63
C ASP A 49 16.99 -10.94 0.13
N TRP A 50 15.93 -10.91 0.93
CA TRP A 50 14.69 -10.21 0.58
C TRP A 50 14.78 -8.75 0.99
N SER A 51 14.85 -7.86 0.03
CA SER A 51 15.13 -6.45 0.28
C SER A 51 14.30 -5.54 -0.63
N PRO A 52 13.05 -5.25 -0.26
CA PRO A 52 12.24 -4.30 -1.04
C PRO A 52 12.83 -2.91 -1.07
N LEU A 53 12.57 -2.17 -2.14
CA LEU A 53 12.98 -0.77 -2.24
C LEU A 53 12.23 0.13 -1.25
N GLY A 54 10.99 -0.22 -0.96
CA GLY A 54 10.17 0.56 -0.05
C GLY A 54 9.04 -0.26 0.54
N ILE A 55 8.58 0.20 1.70
CA ILE A 55 7.46 -0.42 2.42
C ILE A 55 6.53 0.69 2.88
N SER A 56 5.22 0.45 2.75
CA SER A 56 4.21 1.33 3.32
C SER A 56 3.27 0.54 4.22
N LEU A 57 2.83 1.15 5.29
CA LEU A 57 1.88 0.56 6.22
C LEU A 57 0.69 1.49 6.40
N VAL A 58 -0.50 0.98 6.12
CA VAL A 58 -1.75 1.71 6.30
C VAL A 58 -2.58 0.99 7.36
N GLU A 59 -3.10 1.75 8.31
CA GLU A 59 -3.94 1.22 9.38
C GLU A 59 -5.41 1.53 9.11
N PHE A 60 -6.28 0.55 9.33
CA PHE A 60 -7.73 0.70 9.29
C PHE A 60 -8.33 0.27 10.62
N LYS A 61 -9.53 0.73 10.90
CA LYS A 61 -10.26 0.43 12.14
C LYS A 61 -10.41 -1.08 12.36
N ASN A 62 -10.68 -1.81 11.27
CA ASN A 62 -10.85 -3.26 11.29
C ASN A 62 -10.64 -3.83 9.89
N SER A 63 -10.65 -5.15 9.79
CA SER A 63 -10.47 -5.87 8.55
C SER A 63 -11.53 -5.54 7.49
N ASP A 64 -12.79 -5.43 7.91
CA ASP A 64 -13.88 -5.11 6.98
C ASP A 64 -13.67 -3.75 6.34
N GLN A 65 -13.21 -2.77 7.11
CA GLN A 65 -12.96 -1.43 6.59
C GLN A 65 -11.77 -1.40 5.62
N ALA A 66 -10.73 -2.17 5.90
CA ALA A 66 -9.58 -2.29 5.00
C ALA A 66 -10.01 -2.87 3.66
N ARG A 67 -10.80 -3.93 3.67
CA ARG A 67 -11.28 -4.56 2.45
C ARG A 67 -12.29 -3.71 1.70
N LYS A 68 -13.11 -2.95 2.43
CA LYS A 68 -14.05 -2.00 1.83
C LYS A 68 -13.31 -0.93 1.03
N TRP A 69 -12.21 -0.41 1.58
CA TRP A 69 -11.34 0.51 0.86
C TRP A 69 -10.75 -0.16 -0.39
N TYR A 70 -10.15 -1.33 -0.23
CA TYR A 70 -9.45 -2.02 -1.32
C TYR A 70 -10.39 -2.31 -2.48
N ASN A 71 -11.60 -2.76 -2.17
CA ASN A 71 -12.61 -3.14 -3.17
C ASN A 71 -13.50 -1.98 -3.62
N SER A 72 -13.24 -0.76 -3.12
CA SER A 72 -14.03 0.40 -3.52
C SER A 72 -13.87 0.71 -5.00
N PRO A 73 -14.91 1.25 -5.66
CA PRO A 73 -14.78 1.66 -7.05
C PRO A 73 -13.67 2.69 -7.24
N GLU A 74 -13.49 3.57 -6.28
CA GLU A 74 -12.46 4.61 -6.34
C GLU A 74 -11.06 4.01 -6.37
N TYR A 75 -10.76 3.07 -5.46
CA TYR A 75 -9.44 2.46 -5.41
C TYR A 75 -9.21 1.54 -6.59
N GLN A 76 -10.21 0.75 -6.97
CA GLN A 76 -10.09 -0.15 -8.12
C GLN A 76 -9.87 0.62 -9.43
N ALA A 77 -10.33 1.86 -9.52
CA ALA A 77 -10.09 2.69 -10.69
C ALA A 77 -8.61 3.12 -10.83
N VAL A 78 -7.86 3.13 -9.73
CA VAL A 78 -6.46 3.61 -9.74
C VAL A 78 -5.42 2.53 -9.48
N ILE A 79 -5.84 1.35 -9.00
CA ILE A 79 -4.90 0.28 -8.63
C ILE A 79 -4.04 -0.16 -9.81
N GLY A 80 -4.59 -0.10 -11.03
CA GLY A 80 -3.86 -0.46 -12.24
C GLY A 80 -2.59 0.35 -12.46
N GLN A 81 -2.57 1.60 -12.00
CA GLN A 81 -1.39 2.46 -12.09
C GLN A 81 -0.24 1.91 -11.25
N ARG A 82 -0.54 1.41 -10.05
CA ARG A 82 0.48 0.78 -9.20
C ARG A 82 0.96 -0.53 -9.82
N LEU A 83 0.02 -1.38 -10.25
CA LEU A 83 0.36 -2.69 -10.79
C LEU A 83 1.19 -2.58 -12.08
N ALA A 84 0.91 -1.59 -12.91
CA ALA A 84 1.64 -1.39 -14.16
C ALA A 84 3.01 -0.71 -13.96
N SER A 85 3.16 0.09 -12.92
CA SER A 85 4.38 0.90 -12.71
C SER A 85 5.38 0.29 -11.72
N THR A 86 4.99 -0.79 -11.03
CA THR A 86 5.85 -1.39 -10.00
C THR A 86 5.82 -2.91 -10.06
N ASP A 87 6.88 -3.52 -9.50
CA ASP A 87 6.86 -4.90 -9.04
C ASP A 87 6.61 -4.84 -7.54
N SER A 88 5.40 -5.20 -7.12
CA SER A 88 4.99 -5.03 -5.74
C SER A 88 4.18 -6.21 -5.22
N ASN A 89 4.23 -6.39 -3.92
CA ASN A 89 3.40 -7.32 -3.17
C ASN A 89 2.66 -6.56 -2.08
N THR A 90 1.47 -7.01 -1.75
CA THR A 90 0.71 -6.44 -0.64
C THR A 90 0.10 -7.56 0.19
N VAL A 91 -0.10 -7.29 1.47
CA VAL A 91 -0.79 -8.21 2.36
C VAL A 91 -1.73 -7.44 3.28
N PHE A 92 -2.83 -8.10 3.65
CA PHE A 92 -3.69 -7.63 4.73
C PHE A 92 -3.25 -8.33 6.02
N ILE A 93 -3.19 -7.58 7.11
CA ILE A 93 -2.81 -8.10 8.42
C ILE A 93 -3.94 -7.78 9.40
N ASP A 94 -4.55 -8.82 9.96
CA ASP A 94 -5.57 -8.68 10.98
C ASP A 94 -4.92 -8.90 12.34
N ILE A 95 -5.19 -8.01 13.28
CA ILE A 95 -4.68 -8.16 14.65
C ILE A 95 -5.74 -8.85 15.48
N ASP A 96 -5.39 -9.94 16.08
CA ASP A 96 -6.26 -10.76 16.95
C ASP A 96 -6.45 -10.13 18.32
#